data_a243118c8826bf9676d9df06b4b6e73f
#
_entry.id   a243118c8826bf9676d9df06b4b6e73f
#
_cell.length_a   1.000
_cell.length_b   1.000
_cell.length_c   1.000
_cell.angle_alpha   90.00
_cell.angle_beta   90.00
_cell.angle_gamma   90.00
#
_symmetry.space_group_name_H-M   'P 1'
#
loop_
_entity.id
_entity.type
_entity.pdbx_description
1 polymer ?
#
loop_
_entity_poly.entity_id
_entity_poly.type
_entity_poly.pdbx_seq_one_letter_code
_entity_poly.pdbx_strand_id
1 'polypeptide(L)'
;MTVPLLVLWLHVVGAVVWIGGVVYQSHVLLPLARRGEVATFAEAARRARPVTWTAIGLVVLTGFYNITQLGPLERVMASGAGLMVVGKFILVIAMAAIMGQRDFAQLTLLRAALASGGDPQPALRSITRMDRAVLAIALVVIYLGLAISRTR
;
A
#
# COMPACT_ATOMS: atom_id res chain seq x y z
N MET A 1 -18.68 17.54 -12.52
CA MET A 1 -18.30 16.21 -12.00
C MET A 1 -19.22 15.85 -10.84
N THR A 2 -19.80 14.66 -10.85
CA THR A 2 -20.61 14.19 -9.70
C THR A 2 -19.67 13.82 -8.55
N VAL A 3 -20.12 14.03 -7.30
CA VAL A 3 -19.32 13.71 -6.09
C VAL A 3 -18.81 12.27 -6.11
N PRO A 4 -19.63 11.23 -6.45
CA PRO A 4 -19.14 9.85 -6.53
C PRO A 4 -17.98 9.65 -7.52
N LEU A 5 -18.03 10.31 -8.68
CA LEU A 5 -16.97 10.22 -9.68
C LEU A 5 -15.66 10.84 -9.18
N LEU A 6 -15.73 11.98 -8.50
CA LEU A 6 -14.56 12.63 -7.90
C LEU A 6 -13.92 11.73 -6.83
N VAL A 7 -14.73 11.13 -5.95
CA VAL A 7 -14.23 10.25 -4.89
C VAL A 7 -13.61 8.98 -5.47
N LEU A 8 -14.22 8.40 -6.50
CA LEU A 8 -13.64 7.25 -7.21
C LEU A 8 -12.30 7.62 -7.86
N TRP A 9 -12.21 8.79 -8.49
CA TRP A 9 -10.98 9.29 -9.09
C TRP A 9 -9.88 9.47 -8.04
N LEU A 10 -10.18 10.09 -6.89
CA LEU A 10 -9.26 10.24 -5.78
C LEU A 10 -8.78 8.88 -5.23
N HIS A 11 -9.69 7.91 -5.16
CA HIS A 11 -9.36 6.54 -4.74
C HIS A 11 -8.33 5.90 -5.67
N VAL A 12 -8.55 6.01 -6.97
CA VAL A 12 -7.63 5.46 -7.99
C VAL A 12 -6.28 6.19 -7.95
N VAL A 13 -6.27 7.52 -7.86
CA VAL A 13 -5.03 8.30 -7.75
C VAL A 13 -4.25 7.91 -6.49
N GLY A 14 -4.92 7.80 -5.34
CA GLY A 14 -4.29 7.33 -4.10
C GLY A 14 -3.67 5.95 -4.25
N ALA A 15 -4.39 5.00 -4.87
CA ALA A 15 -3.89 3.66 -5.12
C ALA A 15 -2.67 3.65 -6.06
N VAL A 16 -2.69 4.44 -7.13
CA VAL A 16 -1.56 4.59 -8.08
C VAL A 16 -0.34 5.17 -7.38
N VAL A 17 -0.50 6.22 -6.58
CA VAL A 17 0.60 6.83 -5.83
C VAL A 17 1.19 5.85 -4.82
N TRP A 18 0.36 5.16 -4.05
CA TRP A 18 0.82 4.19 -3.06
C TRP A 18 1.55 3.01 -3.71
N ILE A 19 0.88 2.28 -4.61
CA ILE A 19 1.43 1.07 -5.24
C ILE A 19 2.62 1.43 -6.12
N GLY A 20 2.53 2.50 -6.91
CA GLY A 20 3.63 3.00 -7.74
C GLY A 20 4.86 3.39 -6.92
N GLY A 21 4.65 4.00 -5.74
CA GLY A 21 5.72 4.30 -4.80
C GLY A 21 6.42 3.03 -4.29
N VAL A 22 5.67 1.98 -3.95
CA VAL A 22 6.25 0.68 -3.53
C VAL A 22 6.99 0.02 -4.68
N VAL A 23 6.44 0.03 -5.90
CA VAL A 23 7.12 -0.48 -7.11
C VAL A 23 8.45 0.23 -7.32
N TYR A 24 8.47 1.56 -7.28
CA TYR A 24 9.68 2.35 -7.46
C TYR A 24 10.73 2.03 -6.37
N GLN A 25 10.33 2.00 -5.12
CA GLN A 25 11.24 1.67 -4.03
C GLN A 25 11.81 0.25 -4.15
N SER A 26 10.99 -0.74 -4.51
CA SER A 26 11.39 -2.15 -4.62
C SER A 26 12.28 -2.43 -5.82
N HIS A 27 12.03 -1.78 -6.97
CA HIS A 27 12.68 -2.13 -8.24
C HIS A 27 13.79 -1.16 -8.64
N VAL A 28 13.80 0.07 -8.09
CA VAL A 28 14.81 1.07 -8.40
C VAL A 28 15.71 1.33 -7.19
N LEU A 29 15.14 1.72 -6.05
CA LEU A 29 15.94 2.16 -4.92
C LEU A 29 16.56 1.00 -4.12
N LEU A 30 15.84 -0.10 -3.95
CA LEU A 30 16.35 -1.26 -3.19
C LEU A 30 17.54 -1.97 -3.87
N PRO A 31 17.58 -2.15 -5.20
CA PRO A 31 18.79 -2.59 -5.90
C PRO A 31 20.00 -1.69 -5.72
N LEU A 32 19.81 -0.36 -5.65
CA LEU A 32 20.89 0.60 -5.35
C LEU A 32 21.43 0.40 -3.92
N ALA A 33 20.51 0.23 -2.96
CA ALA A 33 20.91 -0.07 -1.58
C ALA A 33 21.77 -1.34 -1.48
N ARG A 34 21.46 -2.38 -2.27
CA ARG A 34 22.25 -3.63 -2.31
C ARG A 34 23.63 -3.46 -2.93
N ARG A 35 23.84 -2.40 -3.72
CA ARG A 35 25.13 -2.03 -4.32
C ARG A 35 25.96 -1.09 -3.43
N GLY A 36 25.49 -0.81 -2.20
CA GLY A 36 26.18 0.05 -1.24
C GLY A 36 25.50 1.39 -0.95
N GLU A 37 24.51 1.80 -1.76
CA GLU A 37 23.78 3.07 -1.61
C GLU A 37 22.68 3.01 -0.53
N VAL A 38 22.99 2.40 0.63
CA VAL A 38 22.00 2.14 1.69
C VAL A 38 21.48 3.44 2.30
N ALA A 39 22.35 4.43 2.47
CA ALA A 39 22.00 5.74 3.03
C ALA A 39 21.02 6.50 2.10
N THR A 40 21.28 6.45 0.79
CA THR A 40 20.41 7.05 -0.24
C THR A 40 19.01 6.42 -0.21
N PHE A 41 18.94 5.09 -0.11
CA PHE A 41 17.67 4.37 0.03
C PHE A 41 16.93 4.79 1.31
N ALA A 42 17.60 4.81 2.46
CA ALA A 42 17.00 5.14 3.74
C ALA A 42 16.44 6.56 3.76
N GLU A 43 17.14 7.52 3.15
CA GLU A 43 16.70 8.91 3.06
C GLU A 43 15.53 9.07 2.08
N ALA A 44 15.59 8.43 0.91
CA ALA A 44 14.49 8.45 -0.06
C ALA A 44 13.21 7.85 0.53
N ALA A 45 13.30 6.71 1.23
CA ALA A 45 12.18 6.07 1.90
C ALA A 45 11.58 6.95 3.01
N ARG A 46 12.45 7.66 3.78
CA ARG A 46 12.00 8.61 4.80
C ARG A 46 11.21 9.77 4.18
N ARG A 47 11.71 10.35 3.10
CA ARG A 47 11.03 11.46 2.39
C ARG A 47 9.72 11.03 1.73
N ALA A 48 9.64 9.81 1.23
CA ALA A 48 8.43 9.28 0.62
C ALA A 48 7.33 8.95 1.66
N ARG A 49 7.67 8.73 2.93
CA ARG A 49 6.74 8.31 3.98
C ARG A 49 5.47 9.17 4.07
N PRO A 50 5.51 10.52 4.18
CA PRO A 50 4.30 11.31 4.29
C PRO A 50 3.40 11.16 3.06
N VAL A 51 3.96 11.11 1.86
CA VAL A 51 3.21 10.91 0.61
C VAL A 51 2.52 9.54 0.62
N THR A 52 3.25 8.49 0.99
CA THR A 52 2.72 7.12 1.08
C THR A 52 1.56 7.04 2.07
N TRP A 53 1.72 7.58 3.28
CA TRP A 53 0.67 7.52 4.31
C TRP A 53 -0.53 8.40 3.99
N THR A 54 -0.34 9.54 3.33
CA THR A 54 -1.45 10.34 2.78
C THR A 54 -2.22 9.55 1.72
N ALA A 55 -1.52 8.87 0.81
CA ALA A 55 -2.15 8.03 -0.20
C ALA A 55 -2.91 6.85 0.41
N ILE A 56 -2.35 6.17 1.43
CA ILE A 56 -3.04 5.10 2.17
C ILE A 56 -4.33 5.63 2.82
N GLY A 57 -4.25 6.74 3.54
CA GLY A 57 -5.40 7.38 4.17
C GLY A 57 -6.48 7.74 3.15
N LEU A 58 -6.08 8.31 2.01
CA LEU A 58 -6.98 8.65 0.92
C LEU A 58 -7.68 7.40 0.36
N VAL A 59 -6.95 6.31 0.11
CA VAL A 59 -7.51 5.04 -0.39
C VAL A 59 -8.50 4.44 0.60
N VAL A 60 -8.19 4.44 1.90
CA VAL A 60 -9.08 3.91 2.93
C VAL A 60 -10.36 4.74 3.03
N LEU A 61 -10.26 6.07 3.17
CA LEU A 61 -11.41 6.95 3.32
C LEU A 61 -12.33 6.93 2.09
N THR A 62 -11.74 7.03 0.90
CA THR A 62 -12.51 6.98 -0.35
C THR A 62 -13.07 5.58 -0.61
N GLY A 63 -12.37 4.54 -0.18
CA GLY A 63 -12.84 3.16 -0.23
C GLY A 63 -14.11 2.95 0.59
N PHE A 64 -14.17 3.48 1.80
CA PHE A 64 -15.38 3.48 2.63
C PHE A 64 -16.54 4.20 1.94
N TYR A 65 -16.31 5.39 1.41
CA TYR A 65 -17.34 6.12 0.69
C TYR A 65 -17.84 5.32 -0.52
N ASN A 66 -16.95 4.72 -1.31
CA ASN A 66 -17.35 3.94 -2.48
C ASN A 66 -18.22 2.72 -2.12
N ILE A 67 -18.03 2.12 -0.93
CA ILE A 67 -18.89 1.03 -0.45
C ILE A 67 -20.32 1.54 -0.24
N THR A 68 -20.51 2.74 0.30
CA THR A 68 -21.86 3.31 0.50
C THR A 68 -22.62 3.53 -0.80
N GLN A 69 -21.92 3.63 -1.93
CA GLN A 69 -22.53 3.78 -3.25
C GLN A 69 -22.98 2.45 -3.87
N LEU A 70 -22.65 1.29 -3.25
CA LEU A 70 -23.09 -0.03 -3.73
C LEU A 70 -24.57 -0.34 -3.37
N GLY A 71 -25.18 0.45 -2.50
CA GLY A 71 -26.55 0.27 -2.01
C GLY A 71 -26.61 -0.11 -0.53
N PRO A 72 -27.78 -0.48 -0.01
CA PRO A 72 -27.94 -0.87 1.40
C PRO A 72 -26.99 -2.02 1.77
N LEU A 73 -26.27 -1.86 2.87
CA LEU A 73 -25.25 -2.80 3.32
C LEU A 73 -25.76 -4.24 3.42
N GLU A 74 -27.01 -4.41 3.86
CA GLU A 74 -27.67 -5.73 3.97
C GLU A 74 -27.74 -6.46 2.62
N ARG A 75 -28.10 -5.74 1.55
CA ARG A 75 -28.16 -6.31 0.19
C ARG A 75 -26.77 -6.63 -0.35
N VAL A 76 -25.81 -5.73 -0.11
CA VAL A 76 -24.41 -5.95 -0.53
C VAL A 76 -23.86 -7.19 0.17
N MET A 77 -24.08 -7.32 1.49
CA MET A 77 -23.59 -8.45 2.28
C MET A 77 -24.29 -9.78 1.94
N ALA A 78 -25.55 -9.73 1.53
CA ALA A 78 -26.29 -10.91 1.08
C ALA A 78 -25.90 -11.38 -0.34
N SER A 79 -25.18 -10.56 -1.09
CA SER A 79 -24.69 -10.87 -2.44
C SER A 79 -23.27 -11.42 -2.42
N GLY A 80 -22.87 -12.17 -3.46
CA GLY A 80 -21.49 -12.61 -3.64
C GLY A 80 -20.47 -11.43 -3.71
N ALA A 81 -20.94 -10.24 -4.10
CA ALA A 81 -20.14 -9.02 -4.09
C ALA A 81 -19.74 -8.57 -2.67
N GLY A 82 -20.59 -8.83 -1.66
CA GLY A 82 -20.29 -8.49 -0.27
C GLY A 82 -19.03 -9.17 0.26
N LEU A 83 -18.87 -10.45 -0.01
CA LEU A 83 -17.66 -11.19 0.39
C LEU A 83 -16.40 -10.64 -0.28
N MET A 84 -16.49 -10.25 -1.57
CA MET A 84 -15.36 -9.63 -2.29
C MET A 84 -15.00 -8.24 -1.72
N VAL A 85 -16.00 -7.44 -1.33
CA VAL A 85 -15.79 -6.13 -0.71
C VAL A 85 -15.09 -6.28 0.63
N VAL A 86 -15.56 -7.18 1.49
CA VAL A 86 -14.94 -7.47 2.80
C VAL A 86 -13.52 -7.99 2.63
N GLY A 87 -13.33 -8.97 1.74
CA GLY A 87 -12.00 -9.53 1.44
C GLY A 87 -11.02 -8.45 0.96
N LYS A 88 -11.46 -7.59 0.03
CA LYS A 88 -10.65 -6.47 -0.45
C LYS A 88 -10.26 -5.52 0.70
N PHE A 89 -11.20 -5.22 1.59
CA PHE A 89 -10.95 -4.32 2.71
C PHE A 89 -9.92 -4.91 3.69
N ILE A 90 -10.06 -6.19 4.04
CA ILE A 90 -9.10 -6.92 4.88
C ILE A 90 -7.70 -6.89 4.24
N LEU A 91 -7.60 -7.14 2.93
CA LEU A 91 -6.32 -7.11 2.22
C LEU A 91 -5.69 -5.72 2.22
N VAL A 92 -6.47 -4.64 2.05
CA VAL A 92 -5.96 -3.26 2.12
C VAL A 92 -5.45 -2.94 3.52
N ILE A 93 -6.14 -3.35 4.59
CA ILE A 93 -5.68 -3.18 5.97
C ILE A 93 -4.40 -3.99 6.22
N ALA A 94 -4.32 -5.23 5.73
CA ALA A 94 -3.09 -6.03 5.83
C ALA A 94 -1.90 -5.35 5.12
N MET A 95 -2.12 -4.80 3.91
CA MET A 95 -1.09 -4.02 3.20
C MET A 95 -0.65 -2.81 4.02
N ALA A 96 -1.58 -2.04 4.59
CA ALA A 96 -1.27 -0.88 5.42
C ALA A 96 -0.49 -1.28 6.70
N ALA A 97 -0.85 -2.40 7.33
CA ALA A 97 -0.12 -2.93 8.49
C ALA A 97 1.32 -3.36 8.13
N ILE A 98 1.51 -4.04 7.00
CA ILE A 98 2.86 -4.40 6.49
C ILE A 98 3.67 -3.13 6.21
N MET A 99 3.07 -2.11 5.59
CA MET A 99 3.73 -0.82 5.35
C MET A 99 4.08 -0.10 6.66
N GLY A 100 3.23 -0.19 7.68
CA GLY A 100 3.52 0.33 9.02
C GLY A 100 4.73 -0.36 9.65
N GLN A 101 4.75 -1.68 9.64
CA GLN A 101 5.88 -2.46 10.13
C GLN A 101 7.18 -2.13 9.37
N ARG A 102 7.11 -1.97 8.05
CA ARG A 102 8.24 -1.57 7.21
C ARG A 102 8.76 -0.19 7.59
N ASP A 103 7.89 0.80 7.66
CA ASP A 103 8.27 2.22 7.78
C ASP A 103 8.64 2.61 9.22
N PHE A 104 8.01 2.04 10.22
CA PHE A 104 8.22 2.42 11.62
C PHE A 104 9.17 1.48 12.38
N ALA A 105 9.30 0.22 11.95
CA ALA A 105 10.24 -0.71 12.56
C ALA A 105 11.49 -0.92 11.68
N GLN A 106 11.33 -1.43 10.46
CA GLN A 106 12.49 -1.86 9.66
C GLN A 106 13.34 -0.69 9.16
N LEU A 107 12.76 0.42 8.71
CA LEU A 107 13.52 1.62 8.34
C LEU A 107 14.20 2.27 9.55
N THR A 108 13.63 2.18 10.73
CA THR A 108 14.25 2.65 11.97
C THR A 108 15.48 1.80 12.32
N LEU A 109 15.36 0.46 12.24
CA LEU A 109 16.49 -0.46 12.44
C LEU A 109 17.60 -0.25 11.40
N LEU A 110 17.23 -0.05 10.13
CA LEU A 110 18.16 0.25 9.06
C LEU A 110 18.97 1.52 9.35
N ARG A 111 18.31 2.58 9.78
CA ARG A 111 18.96 3.86 10.12
C ARG A 111 19.83 3.74 11.36
N ALA A 112 19.40 2.97 12.37
CA ALA A 112 20.20 2.70 13.55
C ALA A 112 21.49 1.92 13.19
N ALA A 113 21.38 0.92 12.32
CA ALA A 113 22.56 0.17 11.83
C ALA A 113 23.54 1.09 11.08
N LEU A 114 23.04 1.98 10.21
CA LEU A 114 23.89 2.95 9.51
C LEU A 114 24.59 3.92 10.48
N ALA A 115 23.90 4.39 11.52
CA ALA A 115 24.46 5.32 12.49
C ALA A 115 25.53 4.67 13.39
N SER A 116 25.40 3.39 13.70
CA SER A 116 26.34 2.63 14.56
C SER A 116 27.46 1.92 13.80
N GLY A 117 27.47 1.98 12.46
CA GLY A 117 28.38 1.17 11.62
C GLY A 117 28.07 -0.33 11.64
N GLY A 118 26.85 -0.72 12.03
CA GLY A 118 26.39 -2.10 12.06
C GLY A 118 25.98 -2.64 10.68
N ASP A 119 25.57 -3.93 10.63
CA ASP A 119 25.14 -4.58 9.39
C ASP A 119 23.72 -4.16 9.01
N PRO A 120 23.49 -3.49 7.85
CA PRO A 120 22.16 -3.11 7.37
C PRO A 120 21.40 -4.26 6.69
N GLN A 121 22.06 -5.38 6.39
CA GLN A 121 21.49 -6.46 5.56
C GLN A 121 20.23 -7.13 6.14
N PRO A 122 20.13 -7.38 7.48
CA PRO A 122 18.90 -7.95 8.04
C PRO A 122 17.67 -7.08 7.78
N ALA A 123 17.78 -5.76 7.99
CA ALA A 123 16.70 -4.81 7.75
C ALA A 123 16.35 -4.72 6.27
N LEU A 124 17.33 -4.66 5.36
CA LEU A 124 17.11 -4.65 3.92
C LEU A 124 16.39 -5.91 3.42
N ARG A 125 16.75 -7.09 3.94
CA ARG A 125 16.05 -8.35 3.61
C ARG A 125 14.61 -8.34 4.07
N SER A 126 14.35 -7.84 5.27
CA SER A 126 12.99 -7.72 5.81
C SER A 126 12.14 -6.76 4.97
N ILE A 127 12.67 -5.57 4.65
CA ILE A 127 12.02 -4.58 3.77
C ILE A 127 11.69 -5.22 2.42
N THR A 128 12.63 -5.95 1.81
CA THR A 128 12.41 -6.62 0.53
C THR A 128 11.22 -7.59 0.58
N ARG A 129 11.12 -8.39 1.65
CA ARG A 129 10.01 -9.36 1.80
C ARG A 129 8.67 -8.65 1.98
N MET A 130 8.66 -7.58 2.77
CA MET A 130 7.46 -6.77 3.01
C MET A 130 6.97 -6.09 1.74
N ASP A 131 7.87 -5.46 0.97
CA ASP A 131 7.53 -4.81 -0.30
C ASP A 131 6.96 -5.82 -1.30
N ARG A 132 7.57 -7.01 -1.41
CA ARG A 132 7.05 -8.09 -2.28
C ARG A 132 5.67 -8.58 -1.84
N ALA A 133 5.45 -8.73 -0.53
CA ALA A 133 4.14 -9.12 0.00
C ALA A 133 3.09 -8.07 -0.33
N VAL A 134 3.38 -6.78 -0.11
CA VAL A 134 2.48 -5.67 -0.46
C VAL A 134 2.15 -5.68 -1.94
N LEU A 135 3.14 -5.84 -2.83
CA LEU A 135 2.91 -5.87 -4.27
C LEU A 135 2.07 -7.08 -4.71
N ALA A 136 2.31 -8.26 -4.13
CA ALA A 136 1.51 -9.45 -4.42
C ALA A 136 0.05 -9.26 -3.98
N ILE A 137 -0.18 -8.74 -2.77
CA ILE A 137 -1.53 -8.44 -2.28
C ILE A 137 -2.18 -7.35 -3.13
N ALA A 138 -1.43 -6.33 -3.56
CA ALA A 138 -1.94 -5.25 -4.41
C ALA A 138 -2.52 -5.78 -5.73
N LEU A 139 -1.88 -6.76 -6.36
CA LEU A 139 -2.40 -7.40 -7.58
C LEU A 139 -3.76 -8.07 -7.33
N VAL A 140 -3.91 -8.77 -6.21
CA VAL A 140 -5.19 -9.39 -5.81
C VAL A 140 -6.24 -8.33 -5.55
N VAL A 141 -5.91 -7.25 -4.84
CA VAL A 141 -6.83 -6.13 -4.54
C VAL A 141 -7.29 -5.44 -5.81
N ILE A 142 -6.39 -5.23 -6.79
CA ILE A 142 -6.75 -4.65 -8.10
C ILE A 142 -7.72 -5.59 -8.84
N TYR A 143 -7.40 -6.89 -8.88
CA TYR A 143 -8.27 -7.88 -9.51
C TYR A 143 -9.68 -7.90 -8.90
N LEU A 144 -9.78 -7.95 -7.57
CA LEU A 144 -11.06 -7.89 -6.87
C LEU A 144 -11.82 -6.59 -7.16
N GLY A 145 -11.12 -5.47 -7.27
CA GLY A 145 -11.72 -4.19 -7.66
C GLY A 145 -12.35 -4.24 -9.06
N LEU A 146 -11.66 -4.84 -10.03
CA LEU A 146 -12.16 -5.03 -11.38
C LEU A 146 -13.34 -6.03 -11.42
N ALA A 147 -13.25 -7.12 -10.66
CA ALA A 147 -14.33 -8.11 -10.57
C ALA A 147 -15.62 -7.49 -10.04
N ILE A 148 -15.54 -6.72 -8.94
CA ILE A 148 -16.70 -6.01 -8.36
C ILE A 148 -17.31 -5.01 -9.37
N SER A 149 -16.50 -4.33 -10.17
CA SER A 149 -17.00 -3.37 -11.16
C SER A 149 -17.80 -4.02 -12.30
N ARG A 150 -17.59 -5.31 -12.56
CA ARG A 150 -18.30 -6.08 -13.60
C ARG A 150 -19.60 -6.74 -13.11
N THR A 151 -19.85 -6.77 -11.82
CA THR A 151 -21.08 -7.33 -11.23
C THR A 151 -22.20 -6.30 -11.07
N ARG A 152 -22.00 -5.07 -11.58
CA ARG A 152 -22.98 -3.98 -11.58
C ARG A 152 -23.83 -3.92 -12.84
#